data_ebc035e0d5b7a3a54666bc4ceebec20e
#
_entry.id   ebc035e0d5b7a3a54666bc4ceebec20e
#
_cell.length_a   1.000
_cell.length_b   1.000
_cell.length_c   1.000
_cell.angle_alpha   90.00
_cell.angle_beta   90.00
_cell.angle_gamma   90.00
#
_symmetry.space_group_name_H-M   'P 1'
#
loop_
_entity.id
_entity.type
_entity.pdbx_description
1 polymer ?
#
loop_
_entity_poly.entity_id
_entity_poly.type
_entity_poly.pdbx_seq_one_letter_code
_entity_poly.pdbx_strand_id
1 'polypeptide(L)'
;MEDKTRVHVFVSGDLDGTHFVNSVAEKATEQGVTGWVKELSDGRIEAVLEGPRDEVYRVVGLCRAGPNGARVAGVQVDREPPRNEKTFKVK
;
A
#
# COMPACT_ATOMS: atom_id res chain seq x y z
N MET A 1 -9.27 -17.03 -15.27
CA MET A 1 -8.62 -15.76 -15.62
C MET A 1 -8.46 -14.91 -14.37
N GLU A 2 -7.26 -14.45 -14.09
CA GLU A 2 -7.03 -13.66 -12.89
C GLU A 2 -7.57 -12.26 -13.05
N ASP A 3 -8.24 -11.78 -12.02
CA ASP A 3 -8.68 -10.40 -11.94
C ASP A 3 -7.53 -9.57 -11.42
N LYS A 4 -6.92 -8.81 -12.30
CA LYS A 4 -5.89 -7.87 -11.89
C LYS A 4 -6.56 -6.61 -11.35
N THR A 5 -6.21 -6.25 -10.15
CA THR A 5 -6.75 -5.08 -9.44
C THR A 5 -5.63 -4.09 -9.21
N ARG A 6 -5.92 -2.82 -9.43
CA ARG A 6 -4.99 -1.73 -9.10
C ARG A 6 -5.73 -0.73 -8.22
N VAL A 7 -5.12 -0.36 -7.11
CA VAL A 7 -5.67 0.65 -6.21
C VAL A 7 -4.62 1.69 -5.89
N HIS A 8 -5.08 2.92 -5.69
CA HIS A 8 -4.28 4.05 -5.25
C HIS A 8 -4.69 4.33 -3.81
N VAL A 9 -3.74 4.33 -2.90
CA VAL A 9 -4.01 4.36 -1.46
C VAL A 9 -3.34 5.57 -0.83
N PHE A 10 -4.09 6.29 -0.01
CA PHE A 10 -3.53 7.33 0.86
C PHE A 10 -3.83 6.97 2.30
N VAL A 11 -2.79 6.98 3.14
CA VAL A 11 -2.92 6.67 4.57
C VAL A 11 -2.56 7.92 5.35
N SER A 12 -3.43 8.28 6.29
CA SER A 12 -3.19 9.42 7.18
C SER A 12 -3.24 8.96 8.63
N GLY A 13 -2.60 9.71 9.51
CA GLY A 13 -2.55 9.40 10.93
C GLY A 13 -1.19 9.71 11.50
N ASP A 14 -0.91 9.12 12.66
CA ASP A 14 0.38 9.22 13.32
C ASP A 14 1.24 8.04 12.89
N LEU A 15 1.95 8.22 11.79
CA LEU A 15 2.71 7.16 11.13
C LEU A 15 4.22 7.30 11.32
N ASP A 16 4.67 8.41 11.90
CA ASP A 16 6.08 8.72 12.05
C ASP A 16 6.78 7.71 12.96
N GLY A 17 7.98 7.29 12.57
CA GLY A 17 8.77 6.36 13.35
C GLY A 17 8.28 4.91 13.33
N THR A 18 7.28 4.59 12.52
CA THR A 18 6.70 3.24 12.51
C THR A 18 7.23 2.36 11.38
N HIS A 19 8.13 2.88 10.56
CA HIS A 19 8.64 2.16 9.39
C HIS A 19 7.52 1.70 8.46
N PHE A 20 6.49 2.52 8.33
CA PHE A 20 5.27 2.18 7.59
C PHE A 20 5.58 1.81 6.16
N VAL A 21 6.40 2.63 5.49
CA VAL A 21 6.77 2.41 4.07
C VAL A 21 7.44 1.05 3.91
N ASN A 22 8.38 0.71 4.79
CA ASN A 22 9.08 -0.58 4.71
C ASN A 22 8.12 -1.75 4.94
N SER A 23 7.20 -1.60 5.89
CA SER A 23 6.22 -2.65 6.18
C SER A 23 5.29 -2.90 5.00
N VAL A 24 4.87 -1.83 4.32
CA VAL A 24 4.04 -1.96 3.11
C VAL A 24 4.82 -2.67 2.01
N ALA A 25 6.08 -2.27 1.79
CA ALA A 25 6.91 -2.87 0.75
C ALA A 25 7.14 -4.36 1.01
N GLU A 26 7.41 -4.73 2.27
CA GLU A 26 7.59 -6.13 2.64
C GLU A 26 6.32 -6.94 2.40
N LYS A 27 5.18 -6.42 2.83
CA LYS A 27 3.90 -7.12 2.66
C LYS A 27 3.55 -7.27 1.19
N ALA A 28 3.74 -6.22 0.41
CA ALA A 28 3.46 -6.27 -1.02
C ALA A 28 4.33 -7.33 -1.71
N THR A 29 5.62 -7.34 -1.41
CA THR A 29 6.54 -8.32 -1.99
C THR A 29 6.14 -9.74 -1.58
N GLU A 30 5.81 -9.94 -0.32
CA GLU A 30 5.37 -11.23 0.21
C GLU A 30 4.13 -11.74 -0.53
N GLN A 31 3.20 -10.84 -0.82
CA GLN A 31 1.93 -11.20 -1.49
C GLN A 31 2.04 -11.23 -3.02
N GLY A 32 3.20 -10.91 -3.57
CA GLY A 32 3.34 -10.84 -5.03
C GLY A 32 2.66 -9.63 -5.65
N VAL A 33 2.45 -8.58 -4.87
CA VAL A 33 1.82 -7.33 -5.32
C VAL A 33 2.90 -6.40 -5.84
N THR A 34 2.64 -5.76 -6.97
CA THR A 34 3.54 -4.79 -7.59
C THR A 34 3.01 -3.37 -7.38
N GLY A 35 3.84 -2.38 -7.69
CA GLY A 35 3.48 -0.97 -7.52
C GLY A 35 4.58 -0.18 -6.82
N TRP A 36 4.19 0.70 -5.93
CA TRP A 36 5.16 1.52 -5.20
C TRP A 36 4.52 2.11 -3.94
N VAL A 37 5.37 2.59 -3.04
CA VAL A 37 4.96 3.29 -1.82
C VAL A 37 5.94 4.42 -1.55
N LYS A 38 5.42 5.53 -1.04
CA LYS A 38 6.27 6.65 -0.63
C LYS A 38 5.64 7.42 0.52
N GLU A 39 6.49 8.11 1.27
CA GLU A 39 6.04 9.03 2.31
C GLU A 39 5.92 10.42 1.69
N LEU A 40 4.81 11.11 1.98
CA LEU A 40 4.59 12.47 1.49
C LEU A 40 5.17 13.47 2.48
N SER A 41 5.40 14.69 2.01
CA SER A 41 6.01 15.74 2.84
C SER A 41 5.14 16.12 4.04
N ASP A 42 3.85 15.85 3.98
CA ASP A 42 2.93 16.15 5.10
C ASP A 42 2.76 14.95 6.06
N GLY A 43 3.56 13.89 5.88
CA GLY A 43 3.52 12.72 6.75
C GLY A 43 2.56 11.62 6.33
N ARG A 44 1.73 11.86 5.34
CA ARG A 44 0.87 10.79 4.81
C ARG A 44 1.70 9.81 4.00
N ILE A 45 1.14 8.63 3.81
CA ILE A 45 1.73 7.59 2.95
C ILE A 45 0.87 7.45 1.71
N GLU A 46 1.52 7.40 0.56
CA GLU A 46 0.86 7.16 -0.71
C GLU A 46 1.39 5.86 -1.29
N ALA A 47 0.49 5.02 -1.81
CA ALA A 47 0.88 3.75 -2.40
C ALA A 47 0.01 3.42 -3.60
N VAL A 48 0.59 2.70 -4.54
CA VAL A 48 -0.14 2.08 -5.63
C VAL A 48 0.12 0.59 -5.53
N LEU A 49 -0.94 -0.20 -5.53
CA LEU A 49 -0.87 -1.64 -5.33
C LEU A 49 -1.58 -2.32 -6.49
N GLU A 50 -0.91 -3.26 -7.15
CA GLU A 50 -1.45 -3.93 -8.32
C GLU A 50 -1.16 -5.42 -8.26
N GLY A 51 -2.15 -6.24 -8.59
CA GLY A 51 -2.01 -7.69 -8.59
C GLY A 51 -3.36 -8.38 -8.44
N PRO A 52 -3.34 -9.67 -8.08
CA PRO A 52 -4.60 -10.37 -7.81
C PRO A 52 -5.36 -9.68 -6.68
N ARG A 53 -6.66 -9.62 -6.82
CA ARG A 53 -7.51 -8.82 -5.94
C ARG A 53 -7.30 -9.12 -4.45
N ASP A 54 -7.32 -10.40 -4.08
CA ASP A 54 -7.24 -10.78 -2.66
C ASP A 54 -5.92 -10.35 -2.07
N GLU A 55 -4.84 -10.53 -2.81
CA GLU A 55 -3.49 -10.16 -2.36
C GLU A 55 -3.36 -8.65 -2.21
N VAL A 56 -3.91 -7.89 -3.17
CA VAL A 56 -3.90 -6.42 -3.10
C VAL A 56 -4.62 -5.97 -1.81
N TYR A 57 -5.78 -6.54 -1.52
CA TYR A 57 -6.54 -6.12 -0.35
C TYR A 57 -5.93 -6.61 0.97
N ARG A 58 -5.07 -7.63 0.94
CA ARG A 58 -4.28 -7.99 2.13
C ARG A 58 -3.28 -6.88 2.47
N VAL A 59 -2.68 -6.27 1.46
CA VAL A 59 -1.78 -5.13 1.69
C VAL A 59 -2.56 -3.92 2.20
N VAL A 60 -3.73 -3.66 1.62
CA VAL A 60 -4.62 -2.60 2.12
C VAL A 60 -4.98 -2.86 3.58
N GLY A 61 -5.25 -4.12 3.93
CA GLY A 61 -5.55 -4.49 5.32
C GLY A 61 -4.42 -4.14 6.28
N LEU A 62 -3.17 -4.34 5.87
CA LEU A 62 -2.02 -3.92 6.67
C LEU A 62 -2.04 -2.41 6.88
N CYS A 63 -2.33 -1.65 5.83
CA CYS A 63 -2.40 -0.19 5.92
C CYS A 63 -3.48 0.25 6.91
N ARG A 64 -4.63 -0.42 6.91
CA ARG A 64 -5.72 -0.08 7.85
C ARG A 64 -5.38 -0.46 9.28
N ALA A 65 -4.71 -1.58 9.48
CA ALA A 65 -4.38 -2.07 10.82
C ALA A 65 -3.29 -1.23 11.49
N GLY A 66 -2.38 -0.66 10.71
CA GLY A 66 -1.29 0.15 11.24
C GLY A 66 -0.14 -0.70 11.74
N PRO A 67 0.86 -0.98 10.89
CA PRO A 67 2.01 -1.78 11.32
C PRO A 67 2.82 -1.06 12.40
N ASN A 68 3.47 -1.83 13.27
CA ASN A 68 4.45 -1.34 14.24
C ASN A 68 3.89 -0.25 15.17
N GLY A 69 2.61 -0.35 15.51
CA GLY A 69 1.98 0.62 16.42
C GLY A 69 1.55 1.91 15.78
N ALA A 70 1.57 2.01 14.46
CA ALA A 70 1.09 3.19 13.75
C ALA A 70 -0.38 3.42 14.08
N ARG A 71 -0.75 4.69 14.30
CA ARG A 71 -2.13 5.07 14.57
C ARG A 71 -2.74 5.64 13.30
N VAL A 72 -3.47 4.80 12.60
CA VAL A 72 -4.07 5.16 11.32
C VAL A 72 -5.37 5.90 11.58
N ALA A 73 -5.46 7.13 11.09
CA ALA A 73 -6.67 7.94 11.20
C ALA A 73 -7.61 7.72 10.02
N GLY A 74 -7.05 7.45 8.84
CA GLY A 74 -7.87 7.21 7.66
C GLY A 74 -7.09 6.53 6.55
N VAL A 75 -7.81 5.77 5.74
CA VAL A 75 -7.26 5.14 4.55
C VAL A 75 -8.23 5.40 3.41
N GLN A 76 -7.73 6.06 2.37
CA GLN A 76 -8.51 6.30 1.17
C GLN A 76 -8.02 5.33 0.10
N VAL A 77 -8.94 4.61 -0.52
CA VAL A 77 -8.63 3.60 -1.52
C VAL A 77 -9.45 3.90 -2.77
N ASP A 78 -8.76 4.14 -3.88
CA ASP A 78 -9.42 4.40 -5.16
C ASP A 78 -8.96 3.37 -6.17
N ARG A 79 -9.89 2.79 -6.93
CA ARG A 79 -9.54 1.82 -7.96
C ARG A 79 -9.10 2.56 -9.22
N GLU A 80 -8.11 1.96 -9.88
CA GLU A 80 -7.58 2.47 -11.15
C GLU A 80 -7.49 1.32 -12.16
N PRO A 81 -7.45 1.63 -13.45
CA PRO A 81 -7.18 0.59 -14.44
C PRO A 81 -5.77 0.01 -14.26
N PRO A 82 -5.60 -1.30 -14.40
CA PRO A 82 -4.27 -1.92 -14.31
C PRO A 82 -3.30 -1.34 -15.33
N ARG A 83 -2.03 -1.22 -14.93
CA ARG A 83 -0.96 -0.69 -15.79
C ARG A 83 0.18 -1.67 -15.97
N ASN A 84 0.05 -2.88 -15.43
CA ASN A 84 1.07 -3.93 -15.54
C ASN A 84 2.41 -3.52 -14.91
N GLU A 85 2.34 -3.03 -13.67
CA GLU A 85 3.56 -2.76 -12.89
C GLU A 85 4.38 -4.05 -12.79
N LYS A 86 5.70 -3.92 -12.88
CA LYS A 86 6.58 -5.09 -12.92
C LYS A 86 7.16 -5.46 -11.58
N THR A 87 7.40 -4.48 -10.72
CA THR A 87 8.07 -4.68 -9.44
C THR A 87 7.37 -3.83 -8.38
N PHE A 88 7.82 -3.98 -7.13
CA PHE A 88 7.40 -3.08 -6.07
C PHE A 88 8.57 -2.19 -5.68
N LYS A 89 8.33 -0.88 -5.64
CA LYS A 89 9.39 0.10 -5.38
C LYS A 89 9.03 0.98 -4.19
N VAL A 90 10.05 1.36 -3.45
CA VAL A 90 9.95 2.42 -2.45
C VAL A 90 10.49 3.69 -3.10
N LYS A 91 9.68 4.72 -3.12
CA LYS A 91 10.06 5.99 -3.77
C LYS A 91 10.46 7.07 -2.77
#